data_b15d391e28df3f5d28a450b82c0a966f
#
_entry.id   b15d391e28df3f5d28a450b82c0a966f
#
_cell.length_a   1.000
_cell.length_b   1.000
_cell.length_c   1.000
_cell.angle_alpha   90.00
_cell.angle_beta   90.00
_cell.angle_gamma   90.00
#
_symmetry.space_group_name_H-M   'P 1'
#
loop_
_entity.id
_entity.type
_entity.pdbx_description
1 polymer ?
#
loop_
_entity_poly.entity_id
_entity_poly.type
_entity_poly.pdbx_seq_one_letter_code
_entity_poly.pdbx_strand_id
1 'polypeptide(L)'
;FVGKTVQESASVFPGIKFMPIAIERSGSQDAIIPRGDTVFKNDDHVYFITCEDGVDELYKLMGTKKHKVNNVMVLGGGRVGFRVSKELSSQGYKVKLIEINSEKAELIAEKLPNVLVLNLDGTKVDLLNEENLDEMDVFISTTGDSQKNIMSCLMAKSKNIKKTIALVDDTDYFELSESIGVDTLINKKLLAADAISKHVHNAEVVAISQLGNMDAELLEYVVNDESKVCNKTIKDLNFEKESWNINKSTVPP
;
A
#
# COMPACT_ATOMS: atom_id res chain seq x y z
N PHE A 1 -1.47 -17.90 -14.30
CA PHE A 1 -0.16 -18.23 -13.71
C PHE A 1 -0.20 -19.49 -12.83
N VAL A 2 -1.30 -19.77 -12.13
CA VAL A 2 -1.38 -20.91 -11.21
C VAL A 2 -0.98 -22.22 -11.89
N GLY A 3 -0.09 -22.99 -11.26
CA GLY A 3 0.47 -24.24 -11.77
C GLY A 3 1.59 -24.11 -12.80
N LYS A 4 1.96 -22.86 -13.18
CA LYS A 4 3.10 -22.60 -14.08
C LYS A 4 4.29 -22.10 -13.31
N THR A 5 5.48 -22.36 -13.83
CA THR A 5 6.70 -21.75 -13.33
C THR A 5 6.80 -20.28 -13.75
N VAL A 6 7.64 -19.50 -13.06
CA VAL A 6 7.96 -18.12 -13.44
C VAL A 6 8.47 -18.06 -14.88
N GLN A 7 9.35 -18.99 -15.26
CA GLN A 7 9.94 -19.05 -16.61
C GLN A 7 8.89 -19.38 -17.67
N GLU A 8 8.01 -20.35 -17.42
CA GLU A 8 6.90 -20.68 -18.33
C GLU A 8 5.95 -19.50 -18.48
N SER A 9 5.63 -18.81 -17.38
CA SER A 9 4.77 -17.64 -17.39
C SER A 9 5.38 -16.50 -18.21
N ALA A 10 6.68 -16.24 -18.07
CA ALA A 10 7.39 -15.25 -18.86
C ALA A 10 7.42 -15.61 -20.35
N SER A 11 7.50 -16.90 -20.70
CA SER A 11 7.53 -17.36 -22.10
C SER A 11 6.18 -17.19 -22.81
N VAL A 12 5.08 -17.29 -22.06
CA VAL A 12 3.72 -17.14 -22.62
C VAL A 12 3.40 -15.68 -22.95
N PHE A 13 4.06 -14.73 -22.28
CA PHE A 13 3.80 -13.30 -22.43
C PHE A 13 5.09 -12.55 -22.82
N PRO A 14 5.53 -12.65 -24.07
CA PRO A 14 6.71 -11.94 -24.54
C PRO A 14 6.48 -10.41 -24.46
N GLY A 15 7.40 -9.71 -23.83
CA GLY A 15 7.28 -8.25 -23.61
C GLY A 15 6.74 -7.85 -22.25
N ILE A 16 6.63 -8.80 -21.30
CA ILE A 16 6.27 -8.52 -19.91
C ILE A 16 7.16 -7.41 -19.33
N LYS A 17 6.51 -6.37 -18.81
CA LYS A 17 7.18 -5.22 -18.16
C LYS A 17 7.16 -5.34 -16.62
N PHE A 18 6.94 -6.49 -16.07
CA PHE A 18 6.93 -6.75 -14.63
C PHE A 18 7.66 -8.05 -14.29
N MET A 19 8.24 -8.09 -13.10
CA MET A 19 8.98 -9.25 -12.59
C MET A 19 8.52 -9.57 -11.17
N PRO A 20 8.20 -10.85 -10.84
CA PRO A 20 7.93 -11.23 -9.46
C PRO A 20 9.24 -11.15 -8.64
N ILE A 21 9.17 -10.51 -7.47
CA ILE A 21 10.30 -10.32 -6.56
C ILE A 21 10.16 -11.08 -5.25
N ALA A 22 8.93 -11.32 -4.81
CA ALA A 22 8.64 -12.11 -3.63
C ALA A 22 7.28 -12.80 -3.74
N ILE A 23 7.14 -13.94 -3.06
CA ILE A 23 5.88 -14.69 -2.95
C ILE A 23 5.66 -15.01 -1.47
N GLU A 24 4.49 -14.63 -0.96
CA GLU A 24 3.99 -15.03 0.35
C GLU A 24 2.92 -16.11 0.16
N ARG A 25 3.07 -17.26 0.82
CA ARG A 25 2.09 -18.36 0.77
C ARG A 25 1.22 -18.38 2.01
N SER A 26 -0.07 -18.60 1.81
CA SER A 26 -1.00 -18.77 2.91
C SER A 26 -0.51 -19.83 3.90
N GLY A 27 -0.41 -19.45 5.19
CA GLY A 27 0.06 -20.32 6.27
C GLY A 27 1.57 -20.36 6.47
N SER A 28 2.37 -19.58 5.72
CA SER A 28 3.80 -19.38 5.96
C SER A 28 4.12 -17.89 6.06
N GLN A 29 4.90 -17.51 7.05
CA GLN A 29 5.48 -16.16 7.14
C GLN A 29 6.79 -16.03 6.34
N ASP A 30 7.29 -17.14 5.80
CA ASP A 30 8.54 -17.15 5.06
C ASP A 30 8.34 -16.58 3.65
N ALA A 31 9.11 -15.56 3.31
CA ALA A 31 9.17 -15.01 1.97
C ALA A 31 9.90 -15.97 1.02
N ILE A 32 9.30 -16.25 -0.12
CA ILE A 32 9.95 -16.99 -1.20
C ILE A 32 10.47 -15.98 -2.23
N ILE A 33 11.78 -15.96 -2.45
CA ILE A 33 12.36 -15.21 -3.58
C ILE A 33 12.23 -16.07 -4.83
N PRO A 34 11.36 -15.69 -5.79
CA PRO A 34 11.04 -16.54 -6.93
C PRO A 34 12.22 -16.68 -7.89
N ARG A 35 12.40 -17.88 -8.40
CA ARG A 35 13.35 -18.22 -9.46
C ARG A 35 12.59 -18.72 -10.69
N GLY A 36 13.30 -18.95 -11.79
CA GLY A 36 12.68 -19.44 -13.01
C GLY A 36 11.86 -20.72 -12.86
N ASP A 37 12.28 -21.60 -11.94
CA ASP A 37 11.63 -22.87 -11.63
C ASP A 37 10.56 -22.79 -10.52
N THR A 38 10.38 -21.63 -9.91
CA THR A 38 9.35 -21.43 -8.88
C THR A 38 7.96 -21.50 -9.48
N VAL A 39 7.10 -22.38 -8.94
CA VAL A 39 5.72 -22.58 -9.40
C VAL A 39 4.77 -21.69 -8.61
N PHE A 40 3.92 -20.94 -9.31
CA PHE A 40 2.81 -20.19 -8.72
C PHE A 40 1.70 -21.12 -8.24
N LYS A 41 1.26 -20.98 -7.01
CA LYS A 41 0.15 -21.74 -6.42
C LYS A 41 -1.08 -20.85 -6.26
N ASN A 42 -2.22 -21.52 -6.05
CA ASN A 42 -3.44 -20.81 -5.68
C ASN A 42 -3.23 -20.10 -4.33
N ASP A 43 -3.81 -18.91 -4.18
CA ASP A 43 -3.73 -18.06 -2.99
C ASP A 43 -2.30 -17.58 -2.64
N ASP A 44 -1.31 -17.68 -3.55
CA ASP A 44 -0.03 -17.01 -3.42
C ASP A 44 -0.23 -15.48 -3.53
N HIS A 45 0.26 -14.72 -2.54
CA HIS A 45 0.42 -13.27 -2.65
C HIS A 45 1.75 -12.98 -3.33
N VAL A 46 1.71 -12.43 -4.53
CA VAL A 46 2.91 -12.20 -5.34
C VAL A 46 3.21 -10.71 -5.45
N TYR A 47 4.41 -10.34 -5.08
CA TYR A 47 4.93 -8.98 -5.19
C TYR A 47 5.68 -8.84 -6.52
N PHE A 48 5.29 -7.84 -7.29
CA PHE A 48 5.90 -7.57 -8.59
C PHE A 48 6.60 -6.22 -8.59
N ILE A 49 7.76 -6.16 -9.22
CA ILE A 49 8.36 -4.89 -9.66
C ILE A 49 7.94 -4.63 -11.11
N THR A 50 7.56 -3.40 -11.42
CA THR A 50 7.10 -3.03 -12.76
C THR A 50 7.40 -1.57 -13.06
N CYS A 51 7.50 -1.25 -14.34
CA CYS A 51 7.48 0.13 -14.82
C CYS A 51 6.04 0.67 -14.86
N GLU A 52 5.88 1.97 -14.97
CA GLU A 52 4.58 2.65 -14.96
C GLU A 52 3.57 2.05 -15.95
N ASP A 53 4.02 1.70 -17.16
CA ASP A 53 3.19 1.05 -18.20
C ASP A 53 2.84 -0.42 -17.90
N GLY A 54 3.61 -1.12 -17.07
CA GLY A 54 3.43 -2.55 -16.82
C GLY A 54 2.31 -2.86 -15.85
N VAL A 55 1.86 -1.87 -15.06
CA VAL A 55 0.74 -2.04 -14.12
C VAL A 55 -0.55 -2.40 -14.86
N ASP A 56 -0.83 -1.73 -15.98
CA ASP A 56 -2.04 -1.99 -16.77
C ASP A 56 -2.01 -3.37 -17.45
N GLU A 57 -0.82 -3.83 -17.84
CA GLU A 57 -0.61 -5.18 -18.38
C GLU A 57 -0.84 -6.24 -17.31
N LEU A 58 -0.34 -6.01 -16.10
CA LEU A 58 -0.54 -6.90 -14.97
C LEU A 58 -2.04 -7.07 -14.65
N TYR A 59 -2.81 -5.97 -14.58
CA TYR A 59 -4.26 -6.02 -14.37
C TYR A 59 -4.98 -6.84 -15.45
N LYS A 60 -4.61 -6.67 -16.72
CA LYS A 60 -5.18 -7.45 -17.83
C LYS A 60 -4.90 -8.94 -17.67
N LEU A 61 -3.68 -9.30 -17.25
CA LEU A 61 -3.28 -10.69 -17.05
C LEU A 61 -3.96 -11.34 -15.84
N MET A 62 -4.21 -10.56 -14.79
CA MET A 62 -4.95 -11.03 -13.61
C MET A 62 -6.45 -11.17 -13.88
N GLY A 63 -6.94 -10.74 -15.06
CA GLY A 63 -8.38 -10.75 -15.37
C GLY A 63 -9.18 -9.74 -14.55
N THR A 64 -8.51 -8.86 -13.80
CA THR A 64 -9.13 -7.82 -12.99
C THR A 64 -9.17 -6.52 -13.77
N LYS A 65 -10.33 -5.89 -13.83
CA LYS A 65 -10.43 -4.55 -14.40
C LYS A 65 -9.84 -3.56 -13.40
N LYS A 66 -8.90 -2.75 -13.85
CA LYS A 66 -8.45 -1.58 -13.08
C LYS A 66 -9.68 -0.71 -12.83
N HIS A 67 -10.15 -0.66 -11.60
CA HIS A 67 -11.21 0.28 -11.25
C HIS A 67 -10.63 1.68 -11.32
N LYS A 68 -11.18 2.49 -12.21
CA LYS A 68 -10.80 3.89 -12.28
C LYS A 68 -11.36 4.59 -11.04
N VAL A 69 -10.48 4.98 -10.14
CA VAL A 69 -10.82 5.83 -9.01
C VAL A 69 -10.95 7.26 -9.55
N ASN A 70 -12.07 7.91 -9.27
CA ASN A 70 -12.29 9.31 -9.61
C ASN A 70 -12.74 10.12 -8.39
N ASN A 71 -13.63 9.54 -7.56
CA ASN A 71 -14.29 10.22 -6.45
C ASN A 71 -13.75 9.69 -5.13
N VAL A 72 -13.22 10.58 -4.30
CA VAL A 72 -12.65 10.24 -3.00
C VAL A 72 -13.30 11.06 -1.91
N MET A 73 -13.74 10.41 -0.84
CA MET A 73 -14.22 11.08 0.36
C MET A 73 -13.21 10.91 1.49
N VAL A 74 -12.84 12.03 2.11
CA VAL A 74 -11.88 12.08 3.23
C VAL A 74 -12.60 12.59 4.47
N LEU A 75 -12.64 11.79 5.51
CA LEU A 75 -13.19 12.14 6.81
C LEU A 75 -12.08 12.63 7.76
N GLY A 76 -12.21 13.87 8.20
CA GLY A 76 -11.28 14.52 9.13
C GLY A 76 -10.29 15.46 8.43
N GLY A 77 -10.48 16.78 8.61
CA GLY A 77 -9.63 17.83 8.08
C GLY A 77 -8.36 18.10 8.91
N GLY A 78 -7.86 17.12 9.69
CA GLY A 78 -6.61 17.19 10.41
C GLY A 78 -5.40 17.35 9.48
N ARG A 79 -4.19 17.39 10.05
CA ARG A 79 -2.95 17.53 9.25
C ARG A 79 -2.82 16.48 8.16
N VAL A 80 -3.20 15.23 8.45
CA VAL A 80 -3.15 14.14 7.48
C VAL A 80 -4.22 14.31 6.42
N GLY A 81 -5.50 14.47 6.80
CA GLY A 81 -6.61 14.60 5.85
C GLY A 81 -6.46 15.81 4.93
N PHE A 82 -6.01 16.96 5.47
CA PHE A 82 -5.68 18.14 4.66
C PHE A 82 -4.61 17.82 3.61
N ARG A 83 -3.51 17.17 4.01
CA ARG A 83 -2.41 16.83 3.10
C ARG A 83 -2.84 15.84 2.04
N VAL A 84 -3.55 14.78 2.42
CA VAL A 84 -4.10 13.77 1.51
C VAL A 84 -5.05 14.41 0.49
N SER A 85 -5.99 15.26 0.96
CA SER A 85 -6.95 15.93 0.08
C SER A 85 -6.26 16.87 -0.91
N LYS A 86 -5.24 17.60 -0.47
CA LYS A 86 -4.42 18.45 -1.33
C LYS A 86 -3.73 17.64 -2.42
N GLU A 87 -3.07 16.55 -2.04
CA GLU A 87 -2.31 15.69 -2.95
C GLU A 87 -3.21 15.03 -3.99
N LEU A 88 -4.31 14.41 -3.53
CA LEU A 88 -5.26 13.75 -4.42
C LEU A 88 -5.93 14.74 -5.39
N SER A 89 -6.31 15.93 -4.93
CA SER A 89 -6.89 16.93 -5.81
C SER A 89 -5.89 17.45 -6.85
N SER A 90 -4.60 17.55 -6.51
CA SER A 90 -3.55 17.93 -7.47
C SER A 90 -3.31 16.87 -8.55
N GLN A 91 -3.59 15.61 -8.24
CA GLN A 91 -3.54 14.48 -9.17
C GLN A 91 -4.82 14.31 -10.01
N GLY A 92 -5.79 15.21 -9.86
CA GLY A 92 -7.02 15.24 -10.65
C GLY A 92 -8.18 14.41 -10.10
N TYR A 93 -8.07 13.86 -8.88
CA TYR A 93 -9.20 13.22 -8.21
C TYR A 93 -10.23 14.27 -7.73
N LYS A 94 -11.51 13.91 -7.80
CA LYS A 94 -12.59 14.68 -7.18
C LYS A 94 -12.64 14.35 -5.70
N VAL A 95 -12.27 15.30 -4.85
CA VAL A 95 -12.16 15.09 -3.41
C VAL A 95 -13.24 15.83 -2.67
N LYS A 96 -13.98 15.12 -1.80
CA LYS A 96 -14.83 15.66 -0.75
C LYS A 96 -14.12 15.49 0.59
N LEU A 97 -13.94 16.57 1.36
CA LEU A 97 -13.35 16.54 2.69
C LEU A 97 -14.38 16.95 3.73
N ILE A 98 -14.55 16.11 4.75
CA ILE A 98 -15.50 16.29 5.83
C ILE A 98 -14.76 16.75 7.08
N GLU A 99 -15.18 17.86 7.65
CA GLU A 99 -14.66 18.40 8.91
C GLU A 99 -15.82 18.88 9.79
N ILE A 100 -15.81 18.42 11.04
CA ILE A 100 -16.89 18.73 12.00
C ILE A 100 -16.76 20.16 12.57
N ASN A 101 -15.54 20.68 12.67
CA ASN A 101 -15.31 22.04 13.16
C ASN A 101 -15.49 23.06 12.03
N SER A 102 -16.46 23.97 12.19
CA SER A 102 -16.82 24.96 11.18
C SER A 102 -15.67 25.89 10.81
N GLU A 103 -15.01 26.51 11.80
CA GLU A 103 -13.91 27.44 11.55
C GLU A 103 -12.77 26.78 10.77
N LYS A 104 -12.49 25.53 11.10
CA LYS A 104 -11.46 24.74 10.43
C LYS A 104 -11.89 24.34 9.03
N ALA A 105 -13.16 24.00 8.82
CA ALA A 105 -13.70 23.70 7.49
C ALA A 105 -13.58 24.90 6.55
N GLU A 106 -13.91 26.11 7.03
CA GLU A 106 -13.75 27.36 6.29
C GLU A 106 -12.29 27.61 5.90
N LEU A 107 -11.37 27.51 6.86
CA LEU A 107 -9.92 27.68 6.61
C LEU A 107 -9.36 26.64 5.60
N ILE A 108 -9.90 25.43 5.60
CA ILE A 108 -9.51 24.39 4.64
C ILE A 108 -10.07 24.74 3.25
N ALA A 109 -11.32 25.15 3.16
CA ALA A 109 -11.95 25.53 1.90
C ALA A 109 -11.20 26.68 1.20
N GLU A 110 -10.78 27.69 1.95
CA GLU A 110 -9.94 28.76 1.42
C GLU A 110 -8.59 28.27 0.86
N LYS A 111 -7.97 27.29 1.52
CA LYS A 111 -6.62 26.77 1.14
C LYS A 111 -6.66 25.70 0.05
N LEU A 112 -7.79 25.03 -0.14
CA LEU A 112 -7.97 23.94 -1.07
C LEU A 112 -9.18 24.20 -2.02
N PRO A 113 -9.07 25.16 -2.94
CA PRO A 113 -10.20 25.57 -3.79
C PRO A 113 -10.73 24.46 -4.73
N ASN A 114 -9.91 23.42 -4.97
CA ASN A 114 -10.28 22.27 -5.81
C ASN A 114 -10.86 21.10 -4.99
N VAL A 115 -11.07 21.26 -3.68
CA VAL A 115 -11.64 20.25 -2.79
C VAL A 115 -12.99 20.75 -2.30
N LEU A 116 -14.03 19.91 -2.40
CA LEU A 116 -15.31 20.23 -1.80
C LEU A 116 -15.23 19.94 -0.30
N VAL A 117 -15.21 21.00 0.51
CA VAL A 117 -15.16 20.89 1.96
C VAL A 117 -16.57 20.95 2.53
N LEU A 118 -16.95 19.96 3.33
CA LEU A 118 -18.25 19.78 3.94
C LEU A 118 -18.12 19.92 5.46
N ASN A 119 -18.85 20.86 6.05
CA ASN A 119 -18.93 20.99 7.50
C ASN A 119 -20.06 20.14 8.06
N LEU A 120 -19.76 18.90 8.43
CA LEU A 120 -20.75 17.98 9.01
C LEU A 120 -20.07 16.94 9.91
N ASP A 121 -20.86 16.25 10.73
CA ASP A 121 -20.41 15.11 11.52
C ASP A 121 -20.39 13.84 10.66
N GLY A 122 -19.20 13.47 10.19
CA GLY A 122 -19.02 12.29 9.32
C GLY A 122 -19.13 10.94 10.01
N THR A 123 -19.48 10.88 11.30
CA THR A 123 -19.88 9.65 11.98
C THR A 123 -21.38 9.33 11.77
N LYS A 124 -22.11 10.27 11.21
CA LYS A 124 -23.56 10.14 10.95
C LYS A 124 -23.79 9.71 9.52
N VAL A 125 -24.24 8.46 9.36
CA VAL A 125 -24.48 7.82 8.05
C VAL A 125 -25.44 8.62 7.18
N ASP A 126 -26.50 9.15 7.77
CA ASP A 126 -27.54 9.88 7.03
C ASP A 126 -26.95 11.13 6.35
N LEU A 127 -26.11 11.88 7.07
CA LEU A 127 -25.44 13.06 6.50
C LEU A 127 -24.47 12.68 5.37
N LEU A 128 -23.78 11.55 5.48
CA LEU A 128 -22.89 11.09 4.42
C LEU A 128 -23.67 10.62 3.19
N ASN A 129 -24.85 10.01 3.38
CA ASN A 129 -25.72 9.61 2.27
C ASN A 129 -26.27 10.82 1.51
N GLU A 130 -26.62 11.90 2.21
CA GLU A 130 -27.05 13.17 1.58
C GLU A 130 -25.95 13.75 0.69
N GLU A 131 -24.70 13.46 1.01
CA GLU A 131 -23.52 13.86 0.25
C GLU A 131 -23.05 12.82 -0.78
N ASN A 132 -23.93 11.91 -1.17
CA ASN A 132 -23.70 10.86 -2.18
C ASN A 132 -22.51 9.97 -1.82
N LEU A 133 -22.50 9.41 -0.61
CA LEU A 133 -21.46 8.48 -0.18
C LEU A 133 -21.34 7.27 -1.13
N ASP A 134 -22.45 6.77 -1.64
CA ASP A 134 -22.54 5.62 -2.54
C ASP A 134 -21.91 5.84 -3.93
N GLU A 135 -21.70 7.09 -4.33
CA GLU A 135 -20.99 7.46 -5.57
C GLU A 135 -19.45 7.53 -5.40
N MET A 136 -18.96 7.34 -4.19
CA MET A 136 -17.52 7.39 -3.92
C MET A 136 -16.84 6.07 -4.26
N ASP A 137 -15.66 6.17 -4.86
CA ASP A 137 -14.82 5.01 -5.15
C ASP A 137 -13.96 4.62 -3.94
N VAL A 138 -13.52 5.63 -3.18
CA VAL A 138 -12.64 5.47 -2.02
C VAL A 138 -13.14 6.30 -0.84
N PHE A 139 -13.12 5.72 0.34
CA PHE A 139 -13.38 6.40 1.61
C PHE A 139 -12.14 6.32 2.50
N ILE A 140 -11.65 7.49 2.96
CA ILE A 140 -10.45 7.61 3.78
C ILE A 140 -10.83 8.27 5.10
N SER A 141 -10.57 7.63 6.23
CA SER A 141 -10.83 8.19 7.54
C SER A 141 -9.55 8.51 8.30
N THR A 142 -9.37 9.79 8.63
CA THR A 142 -8.13 10.36 9.20
C THR A 142 -8.38 11.26 10.40
N THR A 143 -9.44 10.99 11.18
CA THR A 143 -9.70 11.71 12.42
C THR A 143 -8.64 11.40 13.49
N GLY A 144 -8.69 12.08 14.63
CA GLY A 144 -7.80 11.81 15.76
C GLY A 144 -8.16 10.55 16.56
N ASP A 145 -9.17 9.79 16.16
CA ASP A 145 -9.71 8.65 16.90
C ASP A 145 -9.72 7.40 16.00
N SER A 146 -8.86 6.45 16.34
CA SER A 146 -8.69 5.20 15.58
C SER A 146 -9.97 4.39 15.47
N GLN A 147 -10.76 4.31 16.56
CA GLN A 147 -12.01 3.55 16.58
C GLN A 147 -13.04 4.19 15.64
N LYS A 148 -13.19 5.51 15.69
CA LYS A 148 -14.06 6.24 14.76
C LYS A 148 -13.62 6.04 13.31
N ASN A 149 -12.31 6.04 13.04
CA ASN A 149 -11.80 5.82 11.71
C ASN A 149 -12.17 4.44 11.17
N ILE A 150 -11.97 3.39 11.98
CA ILE A 150 -12.34 2.02 11.64
C ILE A 150 -13.86 1.90 11.42
N MET A 151 -14.66 2.38 12.38
CA MET A 151 -16.12 2.27 12.30
C MET A 151 -16.69 3.02 11.10
N SER A 152 -16.17 4.21 10.77
CA SER A 152 -16.60 4.96 9.59
C SER A 152 -16.23 4.24 8.29
N CYS A 153 -15.06 3.58 8.24
CA CYS A 153 -14.67 2.76 7.09
C CYS A 153 -15.56 1.53 6.93
N LEU A 154 -15.91 0.83 8.02
CA LEU A 154 -16.85 -0.30 7.96
C LEU A 154 -18.25 0.13 7.49
N MET A 155 -18.71 1.27 7.98
CA MET A 155 -19.94 1.87 7.50
C MET A 155 -19.88 2.17 6.00
N ALA A 156 -18.83 2.82 5.52
CA ALA A 156 -18.63 3.07 4.09
C ALA A 156 -18.60 1.76 3.28
N LYS A 157 -17.94 0.73 3.81
CA LYS A 157 -17.90 -0.61 3.20
C LYS A 157 -19.29 -1.23 3.07
N SER A 158 -20.14 -1.07 4.08
CA SER A 158 -21.54 -1.55 4.04
C SER A 158 -22.39 -0.84 2.96
N LYS A 159 -21.93 0.31 2.46
CA LYS A 159 -22.50 1.06 1.34
C LYS A 159 -21.85 0.75 -0.01
N ASN A 160 -21.15 -0.38 -0.11
CA ASN A 160 -20.46 -0.86 -1.30
C ASN A 160 -19.30 0.03 -1.80
N ILE A 161 -18.72 0.86 -0.94
CA ILE A 161 -17.47 1.56 -1.28
C ILE A 161 -16.37 0.52 -1.53
N LYS A 162 -15.72 0.64 -2.68
CA LYS A 162 -14.76 -0.39 -3.16
C LYS A 162 -13.48 -0.45 -2.34
N LYS A 163 -13.02 0.71 -1.85
CA LYS A 163 -11.80 0.81 -1.08
C LYS A 163 -11.95 1.73 0.12
N THR A 164 -11.61 1.22 1.28
CA THR A 164 -11.64 1.94 2.55
C THR A 164 -10.26 1.98 3.18
N ILE A 165 -9.86 3.15 3.70
CA ILE A 165 -8.55 3.37 4.31
C ILE A 165 -8.76 4.05 5.66
N ALA A 166 -8.30 3.44 6.75
CA ALA A 166 -8.39 4.01 8.09
C ALA A 166 -7.01 4.33 8.66
N LEU A 167 -6.86 5.54 9.20
CA LEU A 167 -5.68 5.91 9.96
C LEU A 167 -5.84 5.42 11.40
N VAL A 168 -4.85 4.68 11.91
CA VAL A 168 -4.82 4.15 13.28
C VAL A 168 -3.52 4.50 13.99
N ASP A 169 -3.59 4.66 15.30
CA ASP A 169 -2.43 4.99 16.15
C ASP A 169 -1.92 3.79 16.94
N ASP A 170 -2.75 2.76 17.08
CA ASP A 170 -2.47 1.54 17.85
C ASP A 170 -2.19 0.38 16.92
N THR A 171 -1.14 -0.39 17.24
CA THR A 171 -0.71 -1.57 16.48
C THR A 171 -1.66 -2.75 16.65
N ASP A 172 -2.37 -2.84 17.77
CA ASP A 172 -3.29 -3.95 18.09
C ASP A 172 -4.43 -4.06 17.05
N TYR A 173 -4.78 -2.95 16.39
CA TYR A 173 -5.76 -2.98 15.31
C TYR A 173 -5.27 -3.67 14.03
N PHE A 174 -3.96 -3.82 13.83
CA PHE A 174 -3.43 -4.50 12.64
C PHE A 174 -3.70 -6.00 12.66
N GLU A 175 -3.55 -6.65 13.81
CA GLU A 175 -3.85 -8.08 13.96
C GLU A 175 -5.33 -8.39 13.71
N LEU A 176 -6.19 -7.40 14.01
CA LEU A 176 -7.62 -7.49 13.77
C LEU A 176 -8.03 -7.08 12.35
N SER A 177 -7.16 -6.43 11.58
CA SER A 177 -7.52 -5.75 10.33
C SER A 177 -8.13 -6.68 9.28
N GLU A 178 -7.58 -7.86 9.10
CA GLU A 178 -8.08 -8.85 8.14
C GLU A 178 -9.49 -9.35 8.49
N SER A 179 -9.78 -9.45 9.79
CA SER A 179 -11.09 -9.90 10.28
C SER A 179 -12.16 -8.80 10.32
N ILE A 180 -11.74 -7.53 10.44
CA ILE A 180 -12.65 -6.38 10.58
C ILE A 180 -13.28 -5.98 9.24
N GLY A 181 -12.61 -6.21 8.10
CA GLY A 181 -13.13 -5.91 6.76
C GLY A 181 -12.84 -4.50 6.24
N VAL A 182 -11.94 -3.73 6.86
CA VAL A 182 -11.37 -2.50 6.31
C VAL A 182 -10.23 -2.88 5.35
N ASP A 183 -10.22 -2.32 4.14
CA ASP A 183 -9.27 -2.76 3.11
C ASP A 183 -7.81 -2.35 3.39
N THR A 184 -7.61 -1.25 4.13
CA THR A 184 -6.25 -0.78 4.45
C THR A 184 -6.25 -0.05 5.79
N LEU A 185 -5.39 -0.46 6.70
CA LEU A 185 -5.05 0.30 7.91
C LEU A 185 -3.68 0.95 7.75
N ILE A 186 -3.57 2.22 8.14
CA ILE A 186 -2.31 2.96 8.09
C ILE A 186 -1.97 3.44 9.50
N ASN A 187 -0.81 3.00 10.02
CA ASN A 187 -0.27 3.48 11.29
C ASN A 187 0.82 4.51 11.04
N LYS A 188 0.55 5.78 11.40
CA LYS A 188 1.49 6.86 11.22
C LYS A 188 2.76 6.73 12.06
N LYS A 189 2.69 6.07 13.24
CA LYS A 189 3.86 5.88 14.12
C LYS A 189 4.81 4.85 13.52
N LEU A 190 4.27 3.73 13.01
CA LEU A 190 5.08 2.72 12.32
C LEU A 190 5.74 3.30 11.07
N LEU A 191 4.97 4.00 10.22
CA LEU A 191 5.53 4.66 9.04
C LEU A 191 6.64 5.65 9.39
N ALA A 192 6.48 6.42 10.48
CA ALA A 192 7.51 7.34 10.93
C ALA A 192 8.75 6.59 11.48
N ALA A 193 8.56 5.52 12.26
CA ALA A 193 9.64 4.69 12.76
C ALA A 193 10.44 4.06 11.61
N ASP A 194 9.75 3.48 10.62
CA ASP A 194 10.38 2.90 9.43
C ASP A 194 11.17 3.95 8.64
N ALA A 195 10.59 5.15 8.46
CA ALA A 195 11.28 6.24 7.78
C ALA A 195 12.54 6.70 8.55
N ILE A 196 12.49 6.76 9.89
CA ILE A 196 13.64 7.12 10.72
C ILE A 196 14.70 6.01 10.66
N SER A 197 14.29 4.75 10.81
CA SER A 197 15.21 3.60 10.76
C SER A 197 15.99 3.54 9.44
N LYS A 198 15.33 3.85 8.31
CA LYS A 198 15.98 3.94 6.99
C LYS A 198 17.13 4.96 6.96
N HIS A 199 17.03 6.05 7.71
CA HIS A 199 18.10 7.06 7.79
C HIS A 199 19.24 6.69 8.76
N VAL A 200 19.01 5.74 9.66
CA VAL A 200 20.04 5.25 10.61
C VAL A 200 20.87 4.12 9.99
N HIS A 201 20.26 3.31 9.14
CA HIS A 201 20.97 2.26 8.40
C HIS A 201 21.83 2.90 7.31
N ASN A 202 23.11 2.77 7.46
CA ASN A 202 24.27 3.13 6.62
C ASN A 202 24.03 3.97 5.34
N ALA A 203 24.95 4.92 5.13
CA ALA A 203 25.02 5.86 4.01
C ALA A 203 25.01 5.24 2.59
N GLU A 204 25.09 3.93 2.44
CA GLU A 204 25.10 3.22 1.15
C GLU A 204 23.75 2.67 0.73
N VAL A 205 22.76 2.57 1.64
CA VAL A 205 21.41 2.10 1.34
C VAL A 205 20.53 3.32 1.02
N VAL A 206 20.11 3.45 -0.22
CA VAL A 206 19.31 4.59 -0.69
C VAL A 206 17.86 4.46 -0.23
N ALA A 207 17.30 3.25 -0.26
CA ALA A 207 15.94 2.98 0.20
C ALA A 207 15.81 1.56 0.74
N ILE A 208 14.93 1.41 1.74
CA ILE A 208 14.48 0.13 2.29
C ILE A 208 12.95 0.14 2.24
N SER A 209 12.36 -0.93 1.74
CA SER A 209 10.91 -1.12 1.77
C SER A 209 10.59 -2.52 2.27
N GLN A 210 9.82 -2.60 3.35
CA GLN A 210 9.32 -3.86 3.85
C GLN A 210 8.21 -4.38 2.91
N LEU A 211 8.23 -5.66 2.59
CA LEU A 211 7.27 -6.28 1.69
C LEU A 211 6.12 -6.90 2.51
N GLY A 212 5.04 -6.13 2.69
CA GLY A 212 3.85 -6.59 3.39
C GLY A 212 4.13 -7.00 4.84
N ASN A 213 3.61 -8.15 5.27
CA ASN A 213 3.82 -8.75 6.60
C ASN A 213 4.95 -9.81 6.58
N MET A 214 5.68 -9.93 5.46
CA MET A 214 6.76 -10.91 5.31
C MET A 214 8.03 -10.45 6.02
N ASP A 215 8.82 -11.42 6.44
CA ASP A 215 10.19 -11.22 6.92
C ASP A 215 11.14 -11.03 5.73
N ALA A 216 10.85 -10.02 4.89
CA ALA A 216 11.62 -9.68 3.70
C ALA A 216 11.66 -8.16 3.47
N GLU A 217 12.81 -7.67 3.06
CA GLU A 217 13.06 -6.26 2.77
C GLU A 217 13.53 -6.09 1.33
N LEU A 218 13.07 -5.03 0.68
CA LEU A 218 13.59 -4.55 -0.60
C LEU A 218 14.61 -3.45 -0.32
N LEU A 219 15.86 -3.68 -0.70
CA LEU A 219 16.95 -2.75 -0.48
C LEU A 219 17.40 -2.14 -1.81
N GLU A 220 17.58 -0.82 -1.84
CA GLU A 220 18.17 -0.09 -2.95
C GLU A 220 19.60 0.30 -2.62
N TYR A 221 20.56 -0.16 -3.43
CA TYR A 221 21.98 0.14 -3.31
C TYR A 221 22.52 0.86 -4.54
N VAL A 222 23.44 1.79 -4.31
CA VAL A 222 24.27 2.35 -5.39
C VAL A 222 25.53 1.52 -5.51
N VAL A 223 25.72 0.88 -6.68
CA VAL A 223 26.93 0.12 -6.97
C VAL A 223 28.08 1.07 -7.24
N ASN A 224 29.14 1.00 -6.47
CA ASN A 224 30.38 1.76 -6.66
C ASN A 224 31.47 0.89 -7.32
N ASP A 225 32.57 1.52 -7.75
CA ASP A 225 33.66 0.86 -8.47
C ASP A 225 34.38 -0.20 -7.63
N GLU A 226 34.33 -0.12 -6.30
CA GLU A 226 34.95 -1.08 -5.37
C GLU A 226 34.05 -2.28 -5.08
N SER A 227 32.79 -2.23 -5.53
CA SER A 227 31.81 -3.30 -5.30
C SER A 227 32.20 -4.58 -6.03
N LYS A 228 32.13 -5.72 -5.33
CA LYS A 228 32.38 -7.06 -5.91
C LYS A 228 31.44 -7.43 -7.05
N VAL A 229 30.31 -6.72 -7.17
CA VAL A 229 29.31 -6.93 -8.23
C VAL A 229 29.52 -6.00 -9.43
N CYS A 230 30.39 -4.98 -9.30
CA CYS A 230 30.66 -4.04 -10.38
C CYS A 230 31.25 -4.76 -11.61
N ASN A 231 30.80 -4.35 -12.80
CA ASN A 231 31.23 -4.90 -14.11
C ASN A 231 30.99 -6.41 -14.28
N LYS A 232 30.05 -7.01 -13.52
CA LYS A 232 29.63 -8.41 -13.69
C LYS A 232 28.15 -8.47 -14.10
N THR A 233 27.81 -9.49 -14.89
CA THR A 233 26.38 -9.75 -15.14
C THR A 233 25.75 -10.40 -13.91
N ILE A 234 24.45 -10.16 -13.69
CA ILE A 234 23.72 -10.80 -12.58
C ILE A 234 23.83 -12.32 -12.65
N LYS A 235 23.90 -12.88 -13.85
CA LYS A 235 24.06 -14.32 -14.07
C LYS A 235 25.41 -14.86 -13.57
N ASP A 236 26.46 -14.06 -13.66
CA ASP A 236 27.82 -14.42 -13.25
C ASP A 236 28.05 -14.20 -11.74
N LEU A 237 27.10 -13.50 -11.09
CA LEU A 237 27.07 -13.36 -9.64
C LEU A 237 26.50 -14.66 -9.05
N ASN A 238 27.38 -15.54 -8.60
CA ASN A 238 26.99 -16.79 -7.96
C ASN A 238 26.53 -16.50 -6.53
N PHE A 239 25.28 -16.01 -6.40
CA PHE A 239 24.63 -15.86 -5.09
C PHE A 239 24.35 -17.29 -4.59
N GLU A 240 25.06 -17.72 -3.55
CA GLU A 240 24.86 -19.02 -2.92
C GLU A 240 23.39 -19.18 -2.48
N LYS A 241 22.84 -20.39 -2.69
CA LYS A 241 21.45 -20.70 -2.32
C LYS A 241 21.17 -20.45 -0.83
N GLU A 242 22.18 -20.54 0.00
CA GLU A 242 22.10 -20.38 1.47
C GLU A 242 22.12 -18.93 1.92
N SER A 243 22.58 -17.98 1.11
CA SER A 243 22.57 -16.55 1.45
C SER A 243 21.17 -15.95 1.52
N TRP A 244 20.15 -16.68 1.07
CA TRP A 244 18.73 -16.30 1.13
C TRP A 244 17.95 -17.00 2.27
N ASN A 245 18.60 -17.87 3.03
CA ASN A 245 18.04 -18.39 4.28
C ASN A 245 18.30 -17.36 5.38
N ILE A 246 17.31 -16.50 5.61
CA ILE A 246 17.29 -15.63 6.78
C ILE A 246 17.23 -16.54 8.01
N ASN A 247 18.39 -16.70 8.66
CA ASN A 247 18.49 -17.45 9.91
C ASN A 247 17.70 -16.72 10.99
N LYS A 248 16.58 -17.28 11.41
CA LYS A 248 15.74 -16.85 12.54
C LYS A 248 16.45 -16.87 13.92
N SER A 249 17.77 -16.93 14.00
CA SER A 249 18.46 -17.24 15.26
C SER A 249 19.37 -16.18 15.83
N THR A 250 19.21 -14.89 15.53
CA THR A 250 19.96 -13.85 16.24
C THR A 250 19.18 -12.54 16.43
N VAL A 251 18.08 -12.61 17.15
CA VAL A 251 17.61 -11.46 17.92
C VAL A 251 17.99 -11.75 19.36
N PRO A 252 18.96 -11.04 19.97
CA PRO A 252 19.19 -11.14 21.40
C PRO A 252 18.01 -10.53 22.16
N PRO A 253 17.72 -11.00 23.37
CA PRO A 253 16.56 -10.64 24.19
C PRO A 253 16.55 -9.18 24.59
#